data_831a27f5b33201b3ae49f01cae0f7ca9
#
_entry.id   831a27f5b33201b3ae49f01cae0f7ca9
#
_cell.length_a   1.000
_cell.length_b   1.000
_cell.length_c   1.000
_cell.angle_alpha   90.00
_cell.angle_beta   90.00
_cell.angle_gamma   90.00
#
_symmetry.space_group_name_H-M   'P 1'
#
loop_
_entity.id
_entity.type
_entity.pdbx_description
1 polymer ?
#
loop_
_entity_poly.entity_id
_entity_poly.type
_entity_poly.pdbx_seq_one_letter_code
_entity_poly.pdbx_strand_id
1 'polypeptide(L)'
;MDLLHGAREALDQLPSDAIVVDGFLHNDSLALSLVLSQIAEKQAAPKKKVAPTRPGVMKEDIPGTDQYELLDPGWWASVANRLVHKKAPFISHSSVTDFRVEIAEENPTVALVGDWGTGLRTSQEIARHMAALEPSITIHLGDVYYSGTKHEVETRFLPDWPIGSIGTFAINSNHEMYAGGEGYFQVTLQQASFSRHQKASYFCLSLPGWQIIGLDSAYEATDFLYQKGRLSDAQLEWLTAQLAEGARRGQRSIVLTHHNPIDVAGNKDRELLDQMLRAAQPHPFDFWYWAHEHVAARYAPLGPLGRRFLGRCVGHGGVPYAPERPGQTGKGIQVEWTETELAGDPEEPRRARNGFVFLTLDSKTRKLRETFVDEFGEKKAGATF
;
A
#
# COMPACT_ATOMS: atom_id res chain seq x y z
N MET A 1 8.70 -7.57 -31.35
CA MET A 1 9.18 -8.68 -30.52
C MET A 1 8.02 -9.05 -29.62
N ASP A 2 7.61 -10.30 -29.64
CA ASP A 2 6.40 -10.75 -28.92
C ASP A 2 6.67 -10.63 -27.41
N LEU A 3 5.88 -9.81 -26.70
CA LEU A 3 6.01 -9.59 -25.25
C LEU A 3 6.03 -10.90 -24.45
N LEU A 4 5.29 -11.90 -24.97
CA LEU A 4 5.26 -13.27 -24.40
C LEU A 4 6.60 -14.00 -24.58
N HIS A 5 7.36 -13.72 -25.65
CA HIS A 5 8.67 -14.36 -25.86
C HIS A 5 9.72 -13.81 -24.91
N GLY A 6 9.75 -12.47 -24.71
CA GLY A 6 10.66 -11.85 -23.75
C GLY A 6 10.37 -12.21 -22.28
N ALA A 7 9.08 -12.33 -21.92
CA ALA A 7 8.68 -12.80 -20.59
C ALA A 7 9.11 -14.25 -20.34
N ARG A 8 9.10 -15.10 -21.35
CA ARG A 8 9.53 -16.51 -21.25
C ARG A 8 11.04 -16.63 -21.06
N GLU A 9 11.84 -15.92 -21.87
CA GLU A 9 13.31 -15.96 -21.72
C GLU A 9 13.76 -15.46 -20.33
N ALA A 10 13.04 -14.50 -19.78
CA ALA A 10 13.33 -13.98 -18.45
C ALA A 10 12.89 -14.94 -17.33
N LEU A 11 11.79 -15.68 -17.52
CA LEU A 11 11.33 -16.70 -16.57
C LEU A 11 12.28 -17.92 -16.54
N ASP A 12 12.82 -18.31 -17.69
CA ASP A 12 13.80 -19.40 -17.80
C ASP A 12 15.16 -19.05 -17.12
N GLN A 13 15.40 -17.77 -16.85
CA GLN A 13 16.60 -17.28 -16.15
C GLN A 13 16.40 -17.12 -14.63
N LEU A 14 15.17 -17.32 -14.11
CA LEU A 14 14.94 -17.27 -12.66
C LEU A 14 15.51 -18.49 -11.96
N PRO A 15 16.20 -18.33 -10.82
CA PRO A 15 16.59 -19.45 -9.98
C PRO A 15 15.35 -20.27 -9.57
N SER A 16 15.47 -21.57 -9.55
CA SER A 16 14.36 -22.50 -9.19
C SER A 16 13.81 -22.27 -7.76
N ASP A 17 14.58 -21.62 -6.90
CA ASP A 17 14.25 -21.24 -5.53
C ASP A 17 13.56 -19.85 -5.43
N ALA A 18 13.59 -19.04 -6.49
CA ALA A 18 12.82 -17.79 -6.54
C ALA A 18 11.29 -18.02 -6.57
N ILE A 19 10.85 -19.25 -6.79
CA ILE A 19 9.44 -19.66 -6.88
C ILE A 19 8.92 -20.22 -5.54
N VAL A 20 9.80 -20.54 -4.60
CA VAL A 20 9.42 -21.03 -3.26
C VAL A 20 9.29 -19.84 -2.31
N VAL A 21 8.12 -19.20 -2.32
CA VAL A 21 7.80 -18.19 -1.32
C VAL A 21 7.29 -18.88 -0.07
N ASP A 22 8.12 -18.91 0.95
CA ASP A 22 7.78 -19.39 2.27
C ASP A 22 6.58 -18.60 2.83
N GLY A 23 5.40 -19.21 2.83
CA GLY A 23 4.31 -18.89 3.76
C GLY A 23 3.46 -17.63 3.54
N PHE A 24 3.76 -16.76 2.58
CA PHE A 24 2.92 -15.61 2.25
C PHE A 24 2.14 -15.89 0.96
N LEU A 25 0.93 -16.40 1.10
CA LEU A 25 -0.04 -16.47 0.02
C LEU A 25 -0.71 -15.09 -0.12
N HIS A 26 0.00 -14.12 -0.66
CA HIS A 26 -0.63 -12.97 -1.30
C HIS A 26 -1.30 -13.46 -2.59
N ASN A 27 -2.44 -12.89 -2.94
CA ASN A 27 -3.12 -13.16 -4.20
C ASN A 27 -2.14 -13.10 -5.39
N ASP A 28 -1.15 -12.18 -5.36
CA ASP A 28 -0.13 -12.02 -6.39
C ASP A 28 0.82 -13.20 -6.55
N SER A 29 1.23 -13.87 -5.47
CA SER A 29 2.15 -15.04 -5.57
C SER A 29 1.42 -16.30 -5.99
N LEU A 30 0.16 -16.47 -5.57
CA LEU A 30 -0.69 -17.56 -6.05
C LEU A 30 -1.09 -17.33 -7.50
N ALA A 31 -1.42 -16.09 -7.88
CA ALA A 31 -1.68 -15.68 -9.25
C ALA A 31 -0.46 -15.97 -10.13
N LEU A 32 0.74 -15.62 -9.70
CA LEU A 32 1.97 -15.90 -10.45
C LEU A 32 2.19 -17.39 -10.67
N SER A 33 2.01 -18.25 -9.65
CA SER A 33 2.17 -19.71 -9.78
C SER A 33 1.15 -20.32 -10.73
N LEU A 34 -0.12 -19.89 -10.67
CA LEU A 34 -1.18 -20.34 -11.56
C LEU A 34 -0.98 -19.82 -12.98
N VAL A 35 -0.52 -18.58 -13.11
CA VAL A 35 -0.13 -17.96 -14.35
C VAL A 35 0.97 -18.77 -15.04
N LEU A 36 2.03 -19.12 -14.33
CA LEU A 36 3.14 -19.92 -14.85
C LEU A 36 2.68 -21.32 -15.28
N SER A 37 1.81 -21.99 -14.50
CA SER A 37 1.27 -23.30 -14.87
C SER A 37 0.39 -23.25 -16.12
N GLN A 38 -0.43 -22.20 -16.30
CA GLN A 38 -1.27 -22.03 -17.49
C GLN A 38 -0.50 -21.62 -18.74
N ILE A 39 0.61 -20.87 -18.61
CA ILE A 39 1.53 -20.65 -19.75
C ILE A 39 2.01 -22.01 -20.26
N ALA A 40 2.45 -22.89 -19.37
CA ALA A 40 2.91 -24.22 -19.72
C ALA A 40 1.82 -25.07 -20.40
N GLU A 41 0.57 -25.03 -19.92
CA GLU A 41 -0.56 -25.76 -20.48
C GLU A 41 -1.04 -25.20 -21.83
N LYS A 42 -1.14 -23.89 -22.00
CA LYS A 42 -1.55 -23.25 -23.28
C LYS A 42 -0.51 -23.44 -24.38
N GLN A 43 0.74 -23.67 -24.06
CA GLN A 43 1.78 -23.98 -25.05
C GLN A 43 1.73 -25.41 -25.53
N ALA A 44 1.13 -26.31 -24.76
CA ALA A 44 0.90 -27.72 -25.17
C ALA A 44 -0.35 -27.92 -26.06
N ALA A 45 -1.22 -26.93 -26.19
CA ALA A 45 -2.45 -26.99 -26.97
C ALA A 45 -2.29 -26.44 -28.40
N PRO A 46 -2.89 -27.10 -29.45
CA PRO A 46 -2.79 -26.65 -30.83
C PRO A 46 -3.49 -25.31 -31.02
N LYS A 47 -2.79 -24.33 -31.67
CA LYS A 47 -3.24 -22.97 -31.92
C LYS A 47 -4.55 -22.92 -32.71
N LYS A 48 -5.68 -22.66 -32.07
CA LYS A 48 -6.90 -22.18 -32.75
C LYS A 48 -6.78 -20.67 -32.96
N LYS A 49 -6.98 -20.24 -34.23
CA LYS A 49 -7.06 -18.82 -34.58
C LYS A 49 -8.30 -18.22 -33.92
N VAL A 50 -8.09 -17.28 -33.00
CA VAL A 50 -9.17 -16.49 -32.41
C VAL A 50 -9.38 -15.27 -33.32
N ALA A 51 -10.60 -15.09 -33.79
CA ALA A 51 -11.00 -13.91 -34.57
C ALA A 51 -11.06 -12.66 -33.66
N PRO A 52 -10.80 -11.44 -34.16
CA PRO A 52 -10.84 -10.23 -33.34
C PRO A 52 -12.28 -9.97 -32.87
N THR A 53 -12.46 -9.87 -31.56
CA THR A 53 -13.73 -9.53 -30.92
C THR A 53 -14.11 -8.06 -31.18
N ARG A 54 -15.36 -7.83 -31.56
CA ARG A 54 -15.94 -6.48 -31.74
C ARG A 54 -16.10 -5.78 -30.37
N PRO A 55 -15.93 -4.43 -30.29
CA PRO A 55 -16.23 -3.68 -29.07
C PRO A 55 -17.71 -3.88 -28.70
N GLY A 56 -17.98 -4.29 -27.46
CA GLY A 56 -19.34 -4.42 -26.93
C GLY A 56 -19.85 -5.86 -26.74
N VAL A 57 -19.05 -6.89 -26.98
CA VAL A 57 -19.38 -8.27 -26.61
C VAL A 57 -18.81 -8.53 -25.23
N MET A 58 -19.68 -8.76 -24.25
CA MET A 58 -19.30 -9.29 -22.92
C MET A 58 -18.50 -10.58 -23.14
N LYS A 59 -17.32 -10.68 -22.52
CA LYS A 59 -16.59 -11.94 -22.46
C LYS A 59 -17.49 -12.94 -21.75
N GLU A 60 -17.62 -14.15 -22.30
CA GLU A 60 -18.15 -15.28 -21.54
C GLU A 60 -17.24 -15.45 -20.31
N ASP A 61 -17.84 -15.33 -19.13
CA ASP A 61 -17.14 -15.35 -17.84
C ASP A 61 -16.41 -16.68 -17.69
N ILE A 62 -15.10 -16.65 -17.81
CA ILE A 62 -14.26 -17.74 -17.35
C ILE A 62 -14.04 -17.47 -15.86
N PRO A 63 -14.54 -18.34 -14.95
CA PRO A 63 -14.40 -18.10 -13.51
C PRO A 63 -12.95 -17.80 -13.13
N GLY A 64 -12.73 -16.74 -12.35
CA GLY A 64 -11.42 -16.32 -11.87
C GLY A 64 -10.63 -15.41 -12.81
N THR A 65 -11.22 -14.94 -13.93
CA THR A 65 -10.55 -14.04 -14.90
C THR A 65 -11.07 -12.62 -14.89
N ASP A 66 -12.02 -12.29 -14.02
CA ASP A 66 -12.51 -10.93 -13.87
C ASP A 66 -11.44 -10.02 -13.26
N GLN A 67 -11.67 -8.72 -13.34
CA GLN A 67 -10.70 -7.72 -12.90
C GLN A 67 -10.38 -7.91 -11.39
N TYR A 68 -9.09 -8.04 -11.07
CA TYR A 68 -8.54 -8.34 -9.73
C TYR A 68 -8.80 -9.76 -9.21
N GLU A 69 -9.40 -10.64 -9.98
CA GLU A 69 -9.47 -12.05 -9.65
C GLU A 69 -8.12 -12.77 -9.87
N LEU A 70 -8.01 -13.99 -9.35
CA LEU A 70 -6.79 -14.78 -9.31
C LEU A 70 -6.13 -14.99 -10.69
N LEU A 71 -6.94 -15.15 -11.75
CA LEU A 71 -6.48 -15.42 -13.11
C LEU A 71 -6.59 -14.19 -14.04
N ASP A 72 -6.79 -13.00 -13.49
CA ASP A 72 -6.88 -11.77 -14.24
C ASP A 72 -5.61 -11.54 -15.09
N PRO A 73 -5.76 -11.32 -16.41
CA PRO A 73 -4.64 -11.03 -17.29
C PRO A 73 -3.82 -9.78 -16.91
N GLY A 74 -4.37 -8.87 -16.11
CA GLY A 74 -3.67 -7.68 -15.60
C GLY A 74 -2.45 -8.02 -14.74
N TRP A 75 -2.51 -9.12 -13.98
CA TRP A 75 -1.36 -9.61 -13.21
C TRP A 75 -0.18 -10.04 -14.08
N TRP A 76 -0.45 -10.54 -15.29
CA TRP A 76 0.59 -10.91 -16.26
C TRP A 76 1.31 -9.67 -16.81
N ALA A 77 0.54 -8.59 -17.02
CA ALA A 77 1.12 -7.33 -17.43
C ALA A 77 2.10 -6.80 -16.38
N SER A 78 1.82 -7.00 -15.08
CA SER A 78 2.72 -6.61 -13.99
C SER A 78 4.06 -7.35 -14.05
N VAL A 79 4.04 -8.66 -14.27
CA VAL A 79 5.27 -9.45 -14.44
C VAL A 79 6.06 -8.98 -15.67
N ALA A 80 5.40 -8.74 -16.80
CA ALA A 80 6.04 -8.23 -18.00
C ALA A 80 6.66 -6.84 -17.79
N ASN A 81 5.95 -5.93 -17.13
CA ASN A 81 6.45 -4.60 -16.78
C ASN A 81 7.70 -4.70 -15.89
N ARG A 82 7.67 -5.56 -14.88
CA ARG A 82 8.82 -5.77 -13.98
C ARG A 82 10.10 -6.20 -14.71
N LEU A 83 9.97 -6.93 -15.81
CA LEU A 83 11.11 -7.42 -16.59
C LEU A 83 11.70 -6.37 -17.53
N VAL A 84 10.91 -5.41 -17.99
CA VAL A 84 11.34 -4.46 -19.02
C VAL A 84 11.67 -3.06 -18.49
N HIS A 85 11.13 -2.68 -17.32
CA HIS A 85 11.33 -1.34 -16.77
C HIS A 85 12.55 -1.27 -15.84
N LYS A 86 13.29 -0.18 -15.97
CA LYS A 86 14.40 0.17 -15.05
C LYS A 86 13.85 1.04 -13.93
N LYS A 87 14.42 0.91 -12.73
CA LYS A 87 14.07 1.78 -11.61
C LYS A 87 14.30 3.26 -11.96
N ALA A 88 13.31 4.10 -11.67
CA ALA A 88 13.44 5.54 -11.71
C ALA A 88 14.49 6.02 -10.69
N PRO A 89 15.13 7.18 -10.89
CA PRO A 89 16.09 7.71 -9.93
C PRO A 89 15.45 7.94 -8.56
N PHE A 90 16.11 7.47 -7.52
CA PHE A 90 15.75 7.73 -6.12
C PHE A 90 16.39 9.04 -5.64
N ILE A 91 15.62 9.89 -4.98
CA ILE A 91 16.13 11.14 -4.41
C ILE A 91 16.38 10.92 -2.92
N SER A 92 17.64 10.88 -2.54
CA SER A 92 18.05 10.82 -1.13
C SER A 92 18.21 12.22 -0.56
N HIS A 93 17.97 12.35 0.74
CA HIS A 93 18.25 13.58 1.50
C HIS A 93 19.76 13.86 1.54
N SER A 94 20.11 15.12 1.63
CA SER A 94 21.47 15.61 1.88
C SER A 94 21.61 16.08 3.33
N SER A 95 20.50 16.46 3.94
CA SER A 95 20.41 16.90 5.33
C SER A 95 19.23 16.21 6.01
N VAL A 96 19.32 16.01 7.31
CA VAL A 96 18.21 15.47 8.13
C VAL A 96 16.97 16.36 8.13
N THR A 97 17.08 17.60 7.72
CA THR A 97 15.94 18.53 7.56
C THR A 97 15.25 18.44 6.21
N ASP A 98 15.88 17.78 5.21
CA ASP A 98 15.28 17.59 3.90
C ASP A 98 14.02 16.73 4.03
N PHE A 99 13.03 17.00 3.18
CA PHE A 99 11.73 16.30 3.14
C PHE A 99 10.91 16.43 4.43
N ARG A 100 11.31 17.32 5.33
CA ARG A 100 10.52 17.72 6.48
C ARG A 100 9.65 18.93 6.13
N VAL A 101 8.34 18.79 6.33
CA VAL A 101 7.33 19.80 6.05
C VAL A 101 6.76 20.30 7.37
N GLU A 102 7.01 21.55 7.71
CA GLU A 102 6.41 22.18 8.90
C GLU A 102 4.97 22.62 8.57
N ILE A 103 4.02 22.22 9.41
CA ILE A 103 2.59 22.49 9.29
C ILE A 103 2.12 23.13 10.59
N ALA A 104 1.58 24.34 10.50
CA ALA A 104 1.14 25.11 11.67
C ALA A 104 -0.31 24.82 12.09
N GLU A 105 -1.05 24.00 11.31
CA GLU A 105 -2.44 23.67 11.59
C GLU A 105 -2.59 22.98 12.94
N GLU A 106 -3.45 23.55 13.79
CA GLU A 106 -3.90 22.91 15.03
C GLU A 106 -5.04 21.93 14.71
N ASN A 107 -4.96 20.73 15.28
CA ASN A 107 -5.97 19.68 15.12
C ASN A 107 -6.27 19.24 13.67
N PRO A 108 -5.24 18.98 12.84
CA PRO A 108 -5.44 18.56 11.47
C PRO A 108 -6.18 17.24 11.40
N THR A 109 -6.92 17.06 10.31
CA THR A 109 -7.54 15.80 9.95
C THR A 109 -6.77 15.13 8.83
N VAL A 110 -6.65 13.80 8.88
CA VAL A 110 -5.92 13.02 7.89
C VAL A 110 -6.80 11.90 7.39
N ALA A 111 -7.01 11.81 6.07
CA ALA A 111 -7.59 10.65 5.44
C ALA A 111 -6.47 9.83 4.79
N LEU A 112 -6.38 8.54 5.11
CA LEU A 112 -5.33 7.66 4.60
C LEU A 112 -5.88 6.28 4.23
N VAL A 113 -5.36 5.73 3.15
CA VAL A 113 -5.68 4.40 2.63
C VAL A 113 -4.61 3.96 1.65
N GLY A 114 -4.37 2.65 1.54
CA GLY A 114 -3.57 2.03 0.48
C GLY A 114 -4.39 1.10 -0.38
N ASP A 115 -3.77 0.55 -1.43
CA ASP A 115 -4.39 -0.41 -2.34
C ASP A 115 -5.67 0.12 -2.99
N TRP A 116 -5.70 1.45 -3.19
CA TRP A 116 -6.88 2.19 -3.65
C TRP A 116 -6.91 2.38 -5.18
N GLY A 117 -5.76 2.48 -5.83
CA GLY A 117 -5.61 2.89 -7.24
C GLY A 117 -6.11 1.86 -8.26
N THR A 118 -7.27 1.26 -8.05
CA THR A 118 -7.83 0.20 -8.90
C THR A 118 -8.59 0.72 -10.12
N GLY A 119 -9.12 1.95 -10.05
CA GLY A 119 -10.05 2.50 -11.04
C GLY A 119 -11.46 1.89 -10.97
N LEU A 120 -11.76 1.04 -9.96
CA LEU A 120 -13.08 0.48 -9.75
C LEU A 120 -14.03 1.53 -9.15
N ARG A 121 -15.34 1.29 -9.31
CA ARG A 121 -16.39 2.13 -8.71
C ARG A 121 -16.25 2.23 -7.19
N THR A 122 -15.86 1.14 -6.53
CA THR A 122 -15.63 1.11 -5.08
C THR A 122 -14.57 2.13 -4.64
N SER A 123 -13.44 2.21 -5.37
CA SER A 123 -12.40 3.22 -5.08
C SER A 123 -12.93 4.64 -5.25
N GLN A 124 -13.76 4.88 -6.25
CA GLN A 124 -14.38 6.20 -6.50
C GLN A 124 -15.38 6.59 -5.41
N GLU A 125 -16.18 5.62 -4.89
CA GLU A 125 -17.08 5.86 -3.74
C GLU A 125 -16.28 6.23 -2.50
N ILE A 126 -15.19 5.49 -2.20
CA ILE A 126 -14.28 5.78 -1.10
C ILE A 126 -13.72 7.20 -1.23
N ALA A 127 -13.23 7.58 -2.41
CA ALA A 127 -12.70 8.93 -2.65
C ALA A 127 -13.76 10.02 -2.41
N ARG A 128 -15.02 9.79 -2.80
CA ARG A 128 -16.14 10.70 -2.52
C ARG A 128 -16.41 10.84 -1.02
N HIS A 129 -16.41 9.73 -0.28
CA HIS A 129 -16.57 9.78 1.17
C HIS A 129 -15.39 10.44 1.88
N MET A 130 -14.15 10.21 1.41
CA MET A 130 -12.98 10.92 1.89
C MET A 130 -13.11 12.44 1.66
N ALA A 131 -13.45 12.85 0.44
CA ALA A 131 -13.62 14.25 0.08
C ALA A 131 -14.73 14.94 0.90
N ALA A 132 -15.85 14.25 1.16
CA ALA A 132 -16.97 14.77 1.94
C ALA A 132 -16.62 15.04 3.42
N LEU A 133 -15.54 14.46 3.93
CA LEU A 133 -15.00 14.74 5.28
C LEU A 133 -14.04 15.92 5.31
N GLU A 134 -13.75 16.53 4.16
CA GLU A 134 -12.89 17.72 4.00
C GLU A 134 -11.55 17.58 4.76
N PRO A 135 -10.73 16.53 4.49
CA PRO A 135 -9.51 16.29 5.21
C PRO A 135 -8.48 17.43 5.01
N SER A 136 -7.77 17.77 6.07
CA SER A 136 -6.62 18.69 5.97
C SER A 136 -5.50 18.06 5.15
N ILE A 137 -5.28 16.76 5.32
CA ILE A 137 -4.21 15.99 4.67
C ILE A 137 -4.79 14.70 4.11
N THR A 138 -4.41 14.36 2.88
CA THR A 138 -4.70 13.05 2.29
C THR A 138 -3.40 12.30 2.04
N ILE A 139 -3.37 10.99 2.35
CA ILE A 139 -2.18 10.16 2.19
C ILE A 139 -2.55 8.84 1.52
N HIS A 140 -1.98 8.58 0.35
CA HIS A 140 -2.06 7.29 -0.34
C HIS A 140 -0.89 6.41 0.10
N LEU A 141 -1.18 5.21 0.61
CA LEU A 141 -0.15 4.29 1.08
C LEU A 141 0.38 3.34 0.00
N GLY A 142 0.22 3.71 -1.27
CA GLY A 142 0.73 2.95 -2.42
C GLY A 142 -0.32 2.05 -3.05
N ASP A 143 0.09 1.43 -4.11
CA ASP A 143 -0.62 0.56 -5.04
C ASP A 143 -1.60 1.28 -5.97
N VAL A 144 -1.06 1.60 -7.13
CA VAL A 144 -1.84 1.95 -8.32
C VAL A 144 -1.74 0.78 -9.31
N TYR A 145 -2.84 0.12 -9.52
CA TYR A 145 -2.91 -1.16 -10.23
C TYR A 145 -2.98 -1.01 -11.75
N TYR A 146 -2.36 -1.97 -12.52
CA TYR A 146 -1.71 -3.18 -11.96
C TYR A 146 -0.21 -2.99 -11.72
N SER A 147 0.42 -1.94 -12.24
CA SER A 147 1.88 -1.76 -12.26
C SER A 147 2.32 -0.34 -11.98
N GLY A 148 1.43 0.55 -11.55
CA GLY A 148 1.75 1.95 -11.33
C GLY A 148 2.37 2.63 -12.55
N THR A 149 2.00 2.22 -13.76
CA THR A 149 2.45 2.87 -15.00
C THR A 149 1.97 4.32 -15.06
N LYS A 150 2.60 5.15 -15.91
CA LYS A 150 2.14 6.54 -16.12
C LYS A 150 0.67 6.60 -16.49
N HIS A 151 0.25 5.71 -17.39
CA HIS A 151 -1.15 5.65 -17.85
C HIS A 151 -2.10 5.28 -16.69
N GLU A 152 -1.76 4.30 -15.87
CA GLU A 152 -2.58 3.90 -14.71
C GLU A 152 -2.67 5.03 -13.68
N VAL A 153 -1.57 5.69 -13.39
CA VAL A 153 -1.55 6.87 -12.50
C VAL A 153 -2.45 7.98 -13.04
N GLU A 154 -2.36 8.30 -14.34
CA GLU A 154 -3.14 9.35 -15.00
C GLU A 154 -4.63 9.02 -15.11
N THR A 155 -5.01 7.74 -15.15
CA THR A 155 -6.40 7.32 -15.40
C THR A 155 -7.10 6.74 -14.17
N ARG A 156 -6.36 6.18 -13.20
CA ARG A 156 -6.94 5.45 -12.06
C ARG A 156 -6.64 6.09 -10.71
N PHE A 157 -5.65 6.99 -10.63
CA PHE A 157 -5.24 7.63 -9.39
C PHE A 157 -5.54 9.13 -9.39
N LEU A 158 -4.88 9.90 -10.25
CA LEU A 158 -4.94 11.37 -10.21
C LEU A 158 -6.34 11.96 -10.40
N PRO A 159 -7.23 11.41 -11.27
CA PRO A 159 -8.52 12.04 -11.50
C PRO A 159 -9.46 12.04 -10.29
N ASP A 160 -9.40 10.99 -9.47
CA ASP A 160 -10.38 10.75 -8.42
C ASP A 160 -9.77 10.89 -7.00
N TRP A 161 -8.45 10.98 -6.86
CA TRP A 161 -7.81 11.11 -5.54
C TRP A 161 -8.13 12.46 -4.88
N PRO A 162 -8.72 12.48 -3.67
CA PRO A 162 -9.11 13.72 -3.00
C PRO A 162 -7.89 14.54 -2.54
N ILE A 163 -7.94 15.84 -2.75
CA ILE A 163 -6.86 16.76 -2.39
C ILE A 163 -7.12 17.29 -0.99
N GLY A 164 -6.13 17.13 -0.10
CA GLY A 164 -6.16 17.73 1.23
C GLY A 164 -5.96 19.25 1.20
N SER A 165 -6.67 19.99 2.05
CA SER A 165 -6.60 21.47 2.08
C SER A 165 -5.21 22.02 2.44
N ILE A 166 -4.41 21.23 3.19
CA ILE A 166 -3.02 21.57 3.55
C ILE A 166 -2.04 20.87 2.61
N GLY A 167 -2.30 19.60 2.27
CA GLY A 167 -1.39 18.86 1.41
C GLY A 167 -1.88 17.44 1.12
N THR A 168 -1.33 16.92 0.03
CA THR A 168 -1.61 15.57 -0.47
C THR A 168 -0.29 14.83 -0.58
N PHE A 169 -0.27 13.59 -0.10
CA PHE A 169 0.94 12.77 -0.02
C PHE A 169 0.67 11.36 -0.54
N ALA A 170 1.72 10.68 -0.99
CA ALA A 170 1.69 9.29 -1.38
C ALA A 170 3.01 8.62 -1.03
N ILE A 171 3.02 7.31 -0.80
CA ILE A 171 4.24 6.52 -0.68
C ILE A 171 4.33 5.52 -1.82
N ASN A 172 5.55 5.12 -2.14
CA ASN A 172 5.85 4.14 -3.17
C ASN A 172 5.50 2.71 -2.71
N SER A 173 5.18 1.81 -3.64
CA SER A 173 4.81 0.43 -3.36
C SER A 173 5.42 -0.57 -4.34
N ASN A 174 5.14 -1.87 -4.12
CA ASN A 174 5.53 -2.94 -5.03
C ASN A 174 4.89 -2.77 -6.43
N HIS A 175 3.61 -2.38 -6.51
CA HIS A 175 2.93 -2.19 -7.80
C HIS A 175 3.53 -1.03 -8.60
N GLU A 176 3.84 0.10 -7.99
CA GLU A 176 4.58 1.17 -8.65
C GLU A 176 5.96 0.69 -9.12
N MET A 177 6.62 -0.17 -8.35
CA MET A 177 7.95 -0.69 -8.70
C MET A 177 7.92 -1.74 -9.81
N TYR A 178 6.78 -2.31 -10.18
CA TYR A 178 6.70 -3.17 -11.37
C TYR A 178 7.00 -2.40 -12.65
N ALA A 179 6.58 -1.14 -12.75
CA ALA A 179 7.00 -0.23 -13.82
C ALA A 179 8.24 0.62 -13.44
N GLY A 180 9.10 0.12 -12.54
CA GLY A 180 10.29 0.83 -12.08
C GLY A 180 10.01 2.13 -11.32
N GLY A 181 8.77 2.35 -10.88
CA GLY A 181 8.34 3.56 -10.20
C GLY A 181 8.06 4.75 -11.14
N GLU A 182 7.99 4.54 -12.47
CA GLU A 182 7.88 5.67 -13.40
C GLU A 182 6.60 6.50 -13.22
N GLY A 183 5.45 5.87 -12.95
CA GLY A 183 4.22 6.59 -12.69
C GLY A 183 4.30 7.39 -11.39
N TYR A 184 4.88 6.81 -10.35
CA TYR A 184 5.04 7.47 -9.07
C TYR A 184 6.04 8.64 -9.14
N PHE A 185 7.31 8.38 -9.52
CA PHE A 185 8.36 9.41 -9.49
C PHE A 185 8.22 10.46 -10.61
N GLN A 186 7.73 10.07 -11.80
CA GLN A 186 7.72 10.95 -12.97
C GLN A 186 6.34 11.57 -13.24
N VAL A 187 5.27 11.07 -12.64
CA VAL A 187 3.92 11.62 -12.79
C VAL A 187 3.37 12.10 -11.45
N THR A 188 3.15 11.20 -10.47
CA THR A 188 2.55 11.58 -9.18
C THR A 188 3.33 12.67 -8.46
N LEU A 189 4.63 12.46 -8.22
CA LEU A 189 5.47 13.43 -7.51
C LEU A 189 5.78 14.72 -8.29
N GLN A 190 5.38 14.79 -9.57
CA GLN A 190 5.51 16.02 -10.37
C GLN A 190 4.23 16.86 -10.37
N GLN A 191 3.11 16.35 -9.83
CA GLN A 191 1.87 17.12 -9.73
C GLN A 191 1.97 18.24 -8.69
N ALA A 192 1.34 19.38 -8.98
CA ALA A 192 1.31 20.52 -8.08
C ALA A 192 0.71 20.18 -6.69
N SER A 193 -0.30 19.30 -6.65
CA SER A 193 -0.93 18.81 -5.42
C SER A 193 0.03 18.04 -4.52
N PHE A 194 1.05 17.38 -5.08
CA PHE A 194 2.07 16.63 -4.36
C PHE A 194 3.39 17.41 -4.16
N SER A 195 3.42 18.70 -4.47
CA SER A 195 4.66 19.52 -4.43
C SER A 195 5.35 19.52 -3.07
N ARG A 196 4.61 19.32 -1.98
CA ARG A 196 5.17 19.24 -0.61
C ARG A 196 6.06 18.02 -0.39
N HIS A 197 6.00 17.01 -1.25
CA HIS A 197 6.94 15.88 -1.26
C HIS A 197 8.38 16.27 -1.60
N GLN A 198 8.60 17.45 -2.20
CA GLN A 198 9.92 17.85 -2.69
C GLN A 198 10.51 16.80 -3.66
N LYS A 199 9.63 16.06 -4.37
CA LYS A 199 9.94 14.96 -5.30
C LYS A 199 10.58 13.72 -4.67
N ALA A 200 10.66 13.63 -3.35
CA ALA A 200 11.16 12.46 -2.63
C ALA A 200 10.03 11.47 -2.31
N SER A 201 10.35 10.18 -2.19
CA SER A 201 9.38 9.14 -1.88
C SER A 201 9.18 8.92 -0.37
N TYR A 202 9.89 9.65 0.47
CA TYR A 202 9.72 9.66 1.92
C TYR A 202 9.68 11.08 2.46
N PHE A 203 8.96 11.30 3.55
CA PHE A 203 8.68 12.63 4.08
C PHE A 203 8.39 12.60 5.58
N CYS A 204 8.54 13.73 6.24
CA CYS A 204 8.09 13.97 7.61
C CYS A 204 7.19 15.21 7.66
N LEU A 205 5.96 15.05 8.08
CA LEU A 205 5.04 16.15 8.39
C LEU A 205 5.18 16.47 9.87
N SER A 206 5.71 17.65 10.18
CA SER A 206 5.87 18.12 11.55
C SER A 206 4.70 19.05 11.89
N LEU A 207 3.89 18.62 12.84
CA LEU A 207 2.65 19.27 13.27
C LEU A 207 2.73 19.64 14.75
N PRO A 208 1.93 20.56 15.26
CA PRO A 208 1.86 20.81 16.70
C PRO A 208 1.48 19.55 17.46
N GLY A 209 2.37 19.07 18.32
CA GLY A 209 2.19 17.85 19.14
C GLY A 209 2.32 16.51 18.39
N TRP A 210 2.52 16.52 17.06
CA TRP A 210 2.55 15.32 16.24
C TRP A 210 3.62 15.36 15.14
N GLN A 211 4.06 14.20 14.70
CA GLN A 211 4.72 14.03 13.41
C GLN A 211 4.17 12.80 12.68
N ILE A 212 4.07 12.91 11.34
CA ILE A 212 3.71 11.80 10.44
C ILE A 212 4.87 11.56 9.51
N ILE A 213 5.41 10.36 9.50
CA ILE A 213 6.60 9.99 8.72
C ILE A 213 6.21 8.91 7.71
N GLY A 214 6.19 9.27 6.42
CA GLY A 214 6.01 8.33 5.33
C GLY A 214 7.35 7.82 4.83
N LEU A 215 7.46 6.49 4.62
CA LEU A 215 8.69 5.82 4.23
C LEU A 215 8.49 5.01 2.96
N ASP A 216 9.51 4.98 2.10
CA ASP A 216 9.54 4.15 0.90
C ASP A 216 10.13 2.77 1.25
N SER A 217 9.26 1.80 1.48
CA SER A 217 9.64 0.42 1.78
C SER A 217 9.76 -0.46 0.53
N ALA A 218 9.48 0.08 -0.67
CA ALA A 218 9.46 -0.69 -1.90
C ALA A 218 10.74 -0.53 -2.74
N TYR A 219 11.32 0.66 -2.76
CA TYR A 219 12.44 0.93 -3.67
C TYR A 219 13.64 0.01 -3.45
N GLU A 220 13.98 -0.30 -2.20
CA GLU A 220 15.11 -1.15 -1.81
C GLU A 220 14.73 -2.63 -1.61
N ALA A 221 13.48 -3.00 -1.85
CA ALA A 221 13.07 -4.40 -1.84
C ALA A 221 13.89 -5.21 -2.86
N THR A 222 14.31 -6.41 -2.47
CA THR A 222 15.27 -7.24 -3.22
C THR A 222 14.65 -8.45 -3.87
N ASP A 223 13.47 -8.87 -3.41
CA ASP A 223 12.75 -9.98 -4.04
C ASP A 223 12.15 -9.56 -5.39
N PHE A 224 11.87 -10.53 -6.23
CA PHE A 224 11.51 -10.30 -7.64
C PHE A 224 10.25 -9.43 -7.80
N LEU A 225 9.24 -9.63 -6.96
CA LEU A 225 7.98 -8.91 -7.01
C LEU A 225 7.86 -7.79 -5.96
N TYR A 226 8.96 -7.41 -5.33
CA TYR A 226 8.95 -6.38 -4.27
C TYR A 226 7.93 -6.64 -3.17
N GLN A 227 7.73 -7.92 -2.78
CA GLN A 227 6.75 -8.32 -1.77
C GLN A 227 7.23 -8.09 -0.33
N LYS A 228 8.55 -7.96 -0.13
CA LYS A 228 9.15 -7.75 1.18
C LYS A 228 9.66 -6.32 1.31
N GLY A 229 9.19 -5.65 2.35
CA GLY A 229 9.58 -4.27 2.59
C GLY A 229 11.02 -4.13 3.06
N ARG A 230 11.73 -3.13 2.51
CA ARG A 230 13.08 -2.78 2.92
C ARG A 230 13.34 -1.29 2.81
N LEU A 231 14.02 -0.72 3.81
CA LEU A 231 14.47 0.65 3.80
C LEU A 231 15.98 0.71 3.50
N SER A 232 16.41 1.75 2.79
CA SER A 232 17.84 2.04 2.63
C SER A 232 18.46 2.49 3.97
N ASP A 233 19.75 2.29 4.12
CA ASP A 233 20.48 2.76 5.31
C ASP A 233 20.33 4.28 5.48
N ALA A 234 20.34 5.05 4.40
CA ALA A 234 20.10 6.48 4.41
C ALA A 234 18.70 6.83 4.97
N GLN A 235 17.64 6.11 4.55
CA GLN A 235 16.30 6.32 5.13
C GLN A 235 16.25 5.96 6.62
N LEU A 236 16.97 4.91 7.05
CA LEU A 236 17.01 4.51 8.46
C LEU A 236 17.70 5.57 9.33
N GLU A 237 18.82 6.12 8.87
CA GLU A 237 19.50 7.22 9.55
C GLU A 237 18.61 8.45 9.64
N TRP A 238 17.97 8.81 8.53
CA TRP A 238 17.03 9.93 8.49
C TRP A 238 15.82 9.70 9.41
N LEU A 239 15.21 8.52 9.39
CA LEU A 239 14.10 8.16 10.29
C LEU A 239 14.51 8.30 11.77
N THR A 240 15.68 7.77 12.13
CA THR A 240 16.21 7.88 13.50
C THR A 240 16.35 9.36 13.91
N ALA A 241 16.83 10.22 13.01
CA ALA A 241 16.94 11.65 13.28
C ALA A 241 15.56 12.33 13.38
N GLN A 242 14.56 11.94 12.55
CA GLN A 242 13.21 12.48 12.66
C GLN A 242 12.56 12.09 14.00
N LEU A 243 12.70 10.83 14.42
CA LEU A 243 12.16 10.36 15.70
C LEU A 243 12.81 11.10 16.89
N ALA A 244 14.13 11.31 16.86
CA ALA A 244 14.85 12.08 17.87
C ALA A 244 14.37 13.55 17.93
N GLU A 245 14.18 14.19 16.77
CA GLU A 245 13.69 15.56 16.70
C GLU A 245 12.24 15.67 17.19
N GLY A 246 11.37 14.71 16.81
CA GLY A 246 10.00 14.63 17.32
C GLY A 246 9.97 14.50 18.84
N ALA A 247 10.79 13.62 19.41
CA ALA A 247 10.92 13.45 20.86
C ALA A 247 11.38 14.76 21.54
N ARG A 248 12.38 15.46 20.97
CA ARG A 248 12.86 16.75 21.46
C ARG A 248 11.76 17.83 21.46
N ARG A 249 10.85 17.79 20.47
CA ARG A 249 9.69 18.69 20.36
C ARG A 249 8.48 18.23 21.17
N GLY A 250 8.54 17.07 21.84
CA GLY A 250 7.43 16.47 22.57
C GLY A 250 6.29 15.99 21.65
N GLN A 251 6.59 15.66 20.40
CA GLN A 251 5.62 15.15 19.43
C GLN A 251 5.42 13.64 19.61
N ARG A 252 4.20 13.17 19.40
CA ARG A 252 3.89 11.76 19.15
C ARG A 252 4.14 11.44 17.68
N SER A 253 4.48 10.19 17.38
CA SER A 253 4.94 9.77 16.06
C SER A 253 4.03 8.74 15.44
N ILE A 254 3.58 9.02 14.21
CA ILE A 254 2.90 8.09 13.33
C ILE A 254 3.86 7.75 12.18
N VAL A 255 4.16 6.48 11.97
CA VAL A 255 4.96 6.03 10.82
C VAL A 255 4.06 5.31 9.81
N LEU A 256 4.38 5.47 8.54
CA LEU A 256 3.63 4.92 7.41
C LEU A 256 4.58 4.16 6.50
N THR A 257 4.21 2.95 6.12
CA THR A 257 4.87 2.17 5.06
C THR A 257 3.81 1.56 4.15
N HIS A 258 4.17 1.19 2.92
CA HIS A 258 3.30 0.35 2.14
C HIS A 258 3.31 -1.08 2.70
N HIS A 259 4.50 -1.71 2.75
CA HIS A 259 4.61 -3.09 3.20
C HIS A 259 4.24 -3.27 4.67
N ASN A 260 3.56 -4.37 4.93
CA ASN A 260 3.14 -4.79 6.25
C ASN A 260 4.31 -5.45 7.02
N PRO A 261 4.62 -4.99 8.25
CA PRO A 261 5.61 -5.68 9.09
C PRO A 261 5.08 -7.00 9.66
N ILE A 262 3.76 -7.14 9.74
CA ILE A 262 3.03 -8.29 10.28
C ILE A 262 1.69 -8.39 9.54
N ASP A 263 1.36 -9.59 9.05
CA ASP A 263 0.06 -9.88 8.45
C ASP A 263 -1.01 -10.30 9.50
N VAL A 264 -2.28 -10.43 9.06
CA VAL A 264 -3.37 -10.84 9.96
C VAL A 264 -3.23 -12.31 10.44
N ALA A 265 -2.46 -13.14 9.75
CA ALA A 265 -2.11 -14.49 10.19
C ALA A 265 -0.94 -14.51 11.21
N GLY A 266 -0.32 -13.36 11.48
CA GLY A 266 0.80 -13.19 12.41
C GLY A 266 2.16 -13.52 11.81
N ASN A 267 2.29 -13.64 10.49
CA ASN A 267 3.58 -13.73 9.84
C ASN A 267 4.27 -12.36 9.89
N LYS A 268 5.60 -12.38 9.96
CA LYS A 268 6.40 -11.17 10.10
C LYS A 268 7.32 -10.99 8.90
N ASP A 269 7.29 -9.82 8.30
CA ASP A 269 8.42 -9.34 7.51
C ASP A 269 9.54 -8.95 8.51
N ARG A 270 10.43 -9.90 8.73
CA ARG A 270 11.48 -9.73 9.75
C ARG A 270 12.45 -8.61 9.40
N GLU A 271 12.78 -8.44 8.12
CA GLU A 271 13.75 -7.43 7.72
C GLU A 271 13.20 -6.03 7.98
N LEU A 272 12.02 -5.71 7.47
CA LEU A 272 11.37 -4.42 7.68
C LEU A 272 11.11 -4.15 9.17
N LEU A 273 10.55 -5.15 9.89
CA LEU A 273 10.25 -5.00 11.31
C LEU A 273 11.52 -4.72 12.13
N ASP A 274 12.61 -5.46 11.90
CA ASP A 274 13.87 -5.29 12.62
C ASP A 274 14.53 -3.96 12.27
N GLN A 275 14.47 -3.51 11.03
CA GLN A 275 14.95 -2.19 10.61
C GLN A 275 14.22 -1.07 11.36
N MET A 276 12.89 -1.12 11.39
CA MET A 276 12.06 -0.13 12.06
C MET A 276 12.28 -0.12 13.58
N LEU A 277 12.35 -1.29 14.21
CA LEU A 277 12.61 -1.39 15.66
C LEU A 277 14.02 -0.91 16.05
N ARG A 278 15.01 -1.06 15.17
CA ARG A 278 16.35 -0.47 15.39
C ARG A 278 16.34 1.05 15.26
N ALA A 279 15.74 1.57 14.20
CA ALA A 279 15.64 3.02 13.99
C ALA A 279 14.87 3.74 15.11
N ALA A 280 13.91 3.05 15.71
CA ALA A 280 13.12 3.53 16.86
C ALA A 280 13.86 3.53 18.20
N GLN A 281 15.20 3.46 18.21
CA GLN A 281 16.02 3.51 19.44
C GLN A 281 16.87 4.77 19.46
N PRO A 282 16.87 5.54 20.57
CA PRO A 282 16.07 5.34 21.81
C PRO A 282 14.66 5.97 21.76
N HIS A 283 14.25 6.54 20.62
CA HIS A 283 13.02 7.30 20.47
C HIS A 283 11.96 6.48 19.71
N PRO A 284 11.01 5.81 20.41
CA PRO A 284 9.99 4.99 19.78
C PRO A 284 8.95 5.83 19.05
N PHE A 285 8.28 5.22 18.07
CA PHE A 285 7.05 5.74 17.48
C PHE A 285 5.83 5.14 18.16
N ASP A 286 4.67 5.84 18.11
CA ASP A 286 3.43 5.43 18.78
C ASP A 286 2.54 4.57 17.89
N PHE A 287 2.48 4.90 16.59
CA PHE A 287 1.60 4.26 15.62
C PHE A 287 2.38 3.86 14.37
N TRP A 288 1.95 2.75 13.78
CA TRP A 288 2.43 2.32 12.48
C TRP A 288 1.23 1.88 11.63
N TYR A 289 0.97 2.62 10.54
CA TYR A 289 -0.03 2.27 9.53
C TYR A 289 0.66 1.72 8.30
N TRP A 290 0.09 0.67 7.73
CA TRP A 290 0.59 0.02 6.53
C TRP A 290 -0.57 -0.43 5.63
N ALA A 291 -0.25 -0.86 4.39
CA ALA A 291 -1.15 -1.35 3.37
C ALA A 291 -0.70 -2.74 2.89
N HIS A 292 -0.66 -2.99 1.59
CA HIS A 292 -0.13 -4.18 0.94
C HIS A 292 -0.93 -5.46 1.17
N GLU A 293 -1.40 -5.74 2.36
CA GLU A 293 -2.38 -6.76 2.66
C GLU A 293 -3.78 -6.17 2.49
N HIS A 294 -4.57 -6.71 1.57
CA HIS A 294 -5.88 -6.17 1.23
C HIS A 294 -6.89 -6.42 2.34
N VAL A 295 -6.73 -5.76 3.47
CA VAL A 295 -7.59 -5.90 4.65
C VAL A 295 -7.60 -4.63 5.48
N ALA A 296 -8.70 -4.40 6.22
CA ALA A 296 -8.72 -3.47 7.31
C ALA A 296 -8.49 -4.22 8.63
N ALA A 297 -7.44 -3.87 9.37
CA ALA A 297 -7.17 -4.56 10.63
C ALA A 297 -6.58 -3.63 11.71
N ARG A 298 -6.98 -3.89 12.95
CA ARG A 298 -6.40 -3.30 14.16
C ARG A 298 -5.73 -4.39 14.98
N TYR A 299 -4.50 -4.15 15.37
CA TYR A 299 -3.73 -5.06 16.18
C TYR A 299 -3.65 -4.57 17.63
N ALA A 300 -3.63 -5.51 18.58
CA ALA A 300 -3.18 -5.23 19.95
C ALA A 300 -1.76 -4.66 19.93
N PRO A 301 -1.34 -3.94 20.98
CA PRO A 301 -0.01 -3.31 20.98
C PRO A 301 1.11 -4.29 20.62
N LEU A 302 1.83 -3.98 19.55
CA LEU A 302 2.91 -4.77 18.95
C LEU A 302 4.28 -4.31 19.45
N GLY A 303 5.28 -5.15 19.28
CA GLY A 303 6.67 -4.84 19.67
C GLY A 303 7.07 -5.34 21.06
N PRO A 304 8.35 -5.22 21.41
CA PRO A 304 8.88 -5.64 22.70
C PRO A 304 8.37 -4.75 23.85
N LEU A 305 8.38 -5.28 25.08
CA LEU A 305 8.04 -4.52 26.28
C LEU A 305 8.86 -3.22 26.34
N GLY A 306 8.17 -2.11 26.65
CA GLY A 306 8.77 -0.77 26.71
C GLY A 306 8.91 -0.06 25.35
N ARG A 307 8.55 -0.71 24.23
CA ARG A 307 8.60 -0.15 22.85
C ARG A 307 7.43 -0.62 22.01
N ARG A 308 6.25 -0.65 22.63
CA ARG A 308 5.04 -1.07 21.93
C ARG A 308 4.48 0.06 21.09
N PHE A 309 4.03 -0.29 19.91
CA PHE A 309 3.31 0.58 19.00
C PHE A 309 1.94 0.00 18.64
N LEU A 310 1.05 0.85 18.19
CA LEU A 310 -0.27 0.45 17.70
C LEU A 310 -0.21 0.25 16.18
N GLY A 311 -0.35 -1.01 15.74
CA GLY A 311 -0.32 -1.40 14.34
C GLY A 311 -1.70 -1.35 13.69
N ARG A 312 -1.75 -0.91 12.43
CA ARG A 312 -2.97 -0.82 11.62
C ARG A 312 -2.70 -1.20 10.18
N CYS A 313 -3.43 -2.19 9.67
CA CYS A 313 -3.49 -2.43 8.23
C CYS A 313 -4.68 -1.64 7.64
N VAL A 314 -4.43 -0.90 6.58
CA VAL A 314 -5.41 -0.06 5.87
C VAL A 314 -5.32 -0.26 4.35
N GLY A 315 -5.02 -1.49 3.93
CA GLY A 315 -4.90 -1.91 2.53
C GLY A 315 -6.24 -2.29 1.88
N HIS A 316 -7.35 -1.83 2.42
CA HIS A 316 -8.69 -2.14 1.93
C HIS A 316 -9.29 -1.02 1.06
N GLY A 317 -8.46 -0.36 0.24
CA GLY A 317 -8.87 0.84 -0.52
C GLY A 317 -9.66 0.57 -1.79
N GLY A 318 -9.61 -0.63 -2.35
CA GLY A 318 -10.32 -0.84 -3.62
C GLY A 318 -10.21 -2.23 -4.22
N VAL A 319 -9.18 -3.00 -3.88
CA VAL A 319 -9.08 -4.39 -4.34
C VAL A 319 -10.12 -5.24 -3.62
N PRO A 320 -10.91 -6.06 -4.33
CA PRO A 320 -11.83 -7.00 -3.70
C PRO A 320 -11.10 -8.02 -2.81
N TYR A 321 -11.61 -8.24 -1.61
CA TYR A 321 -11.03 -9.22 -0.68
C TYR A 321 -12.10 -9.94 0.14
N ALA A 322 -11.77 -11.16 0.59
CA ALA A 322 -12.62 -11.90 1.50
C ALA A 322 -12.38 -11.46 2.96
N PRO A 323 -13.43 -11.47 3.81
CA PRO A 323 -13.27 -11.05 5.20
C PRO A 323 -12.36 -11.99 5.99
N GLU A 324 -11.42 -11.42 6.71
CA GLU A 324 -10.55 -12.12 7.66
C GLU A 324 -11.11 -11.99 9.09
N ARG A 325 -10.98 -13.05 9.89
CA ARG A 325 -11.53 -13.04 11.25
C ARG A 325 -10.51 -12.49 12.25
N PRO A 326 -10.92 -11.54 13.12
CA PRO A 326 -10.08 -11.11 14.22
C PRO A 326 -9.85 -12.26 15.20
N GLY A 327 -8.74 -12.22 15.92
CA GLY A 327 -8.44 -13.22 16.94
C GLY A 327 -6.96 -13.33 17.29
N GLN A 328 -6.67 -14.33 18.11
CA GLN A 328 -5.32 -14.70 18.46
C GLN A 328 -4.73 -15.59 17.36
N THR A 329 -3.66 -15.13 16.73
CA THR A 329 -2.95 -15.95 15.75
C THR A 329 -2.15 -17.06 16.44
N GLY A 330 -1.86 -18.15 15.73
CA GLY A 330 -0.96 -19.19 16.21
C GLY A 330 0.50 -18.74 16.48
N LYS A 331 0.83 -17.48 16.07
CA LYS A 331 2.16 -16.86 16.22
C LYS A 331 2.23 -15.80 17.33
N GLY A 332 1.23 -15.76 18.21
CA GLY A 332 1.20 -14.88 19.36
C GLY A 332 0.86 -13.41 19.05
N ILE A 333 0.30 -13.13 17.89
CA ILE A 333 -0.22 -11.81 17.52
C ILE A 333 -1.73 -11.80 17.73
N GLN A 334 -2.21 -10.76 18.40
CA GLN A 334 -3.65 -10.51 18.59
C GLN A 334 -4.13 -9.47 17.60
N VAL A 335 -5.07 -9.87 16.74
CA VAL A 335 -5.84 -8.96 15.88
C VAL A 335 -7.13 -8.63 16.60
N GLU A 336 -7.30 -7.37 17.00
CA GLU A 336 -8.45 -6.91 17.80
C GLU A 336 -9.71 -6.73 16.96
N TRP A 337 -9.54 -6.29 15.72
CA TRP A 337 -10.62 -6.03 14.80
C TRP A 337 -10.17 -6.16 13.35
N THR A 338 -11.06 -6.67 12.51
CA THR A 338 -10.98 -6.63 11.05
C THR A 338 -12.33 -6.25 10.49
N GLU A 339 -12.40 -5.70 9.27
CA GLU A 339 -13.67 -5.56 8.57
C GLU A 339 -14.17 -6.94 8.13
N THR A 340 -15.36 -7.30 8.59
CA THR A 340 -16.00 -8.59 8.30
C THR A 340 -17.37 -8.47 7.65
N GLU A 341 -17.89 -7.26 7.53
CA GLU A 341 -19.18 -7.04 6.88
C GLU A 341 -19.04 -7.19 5.37
N LEU A 342 -19.97 -7.94 4.80
CA LEU A 342 -20.01 -8.13 3.36
C LEU A 342 -20.56 -6.89 2.66
N ALA A 343 -20.03 -6.60 1.49
CA ALA A 343 -20.46 -5.46 0.68
C ALA A 343 -21.87 -5.64 0.10
N GLY A 344 -22.35 -6.87 0.02
CA GLY A 344 -23.66 -7.17 -0.59
C GLY A 344 -23.61 -7.11 -2.12
N ASP A 345 -22.43 -7.23 -2.70
CA ASP A 345 -22.23 -7.25 -4.14
C ASP A 345 -22.74 -8.55 -4.73
N PRO A 346 -23.68 -8.53 -5.69
CA PRO A 346 -24.20 -9.76 -6.31
C PRO A 346 -23.14 -10.51 -7.13
N GLU A 347 -22.17 -9.81 -7.69
CA GLU A 347 -21.10 -10.40 -8.52
C GLU A 347 -19.99 -10.99 -7.64
N GLU A 348 -19.75 -10.36 -6.47
CA GLU A 348 -18.78 -10.81 -5.49
C GLU A 348 -19.41 -11.00 -4.10
N PRO A 349 -20.26 -12.01 -3.90
CA PRO A 349 -21.08 -12.13 -2.69
C PRO A 349 -20.28 -12.38 -1.40
N ARG A 350 -18.98 -12.71 -1.52
CA ARG A 350 -18.07 -12.90 -0.38
C ARG A 350 -17.12 -11.73 -0.14
N ARG A 351 -17.25 -10.66 -0.91
CA ARG A 351 -16.38 -9.48 -0.78
C ARG A 351 -16.69 -8.74 0.52
N ALA A 352 -15.67 -8.49 1.32
CA ALA A 352 -15.76 -7.59 2.46
C ALA A 352 -15.87 -6.12 1.99
N ARG A 353 -16.34 -5.24 2.85
CA ARG A 353 -16.41 -3.81 2.55
C ARG A 353 -15.02 -3.20 2.49
N ASN A 354 -14.76 -2.47 1.43
CA ASN A 354 -13.59 -1.61 1.31
C ASN A 354 -13.79 -0.31 2.12
N GLY A 355 -12.75 0.49 2.27
CA GLY A 355 -12.85 1.72 3.05
C GLY A 355 -11.52 2.43 3.24
N PHE A 356 -11.47 3.33 4.21
CA PHE A 356 -10.31 4.15 4.55
C PHE A 356 -10.29 4.46 6.05
N VAL A 357 -9.20 5.07 6.51
CA VAL A 357 -9.07 5.56 7.89
C VAL A 357 -9.08 7.08 7.91
N PHE A 358 -9.84 7.65 8.85
CA PHE A 358 -9.90 9.06 9.13
C PHE A 358 -9.36 9.34 10.52
N LEU A 359 -8.32 10.19 10.60
CA LEU A 359 -7.65 10.57 11.84
C LEU A 359 -7.95 12.03 12.17
N THR A 360 -8.15 12.31 13.47
CA THR A 360 -8.12 13.68 14.00
C THR A 360 -7.01 13.74 15.04
N LEU A 361 -6.07 14.65 14.84
CA LEU A 361 -4.91 14.84 15.73
C LEU A 361 -5.15 16.06 16.61
N ASP A 362 -5.34 15.85 17.90
CA ASP A 362 -5.46 16.94 18.86
C ASP A 362 -4.05 17.42 19.29
N SER A 363 -3.72 18.65 18.96
CA SER A 363 -2.39 19.21 19.21
C SER A 363 -2.12 19.48 20.70
N LYS A 364 -3.15 19.82 21.47
CA LYS A 364 -3.03 20.21 22.89
C LYS A 364 -2.99 19.00 23.80
N THR A 365 -3.94 18.08 23.61
CA THR A 365 -4.02 16.86 24.44
C THR A 365 -3.12 15.75 23.91
N ARG A 366 -2.64 15.87 22.66
CA ARG A 366 -1.90 14.84 21.93
C ARG A 366 -2.67 13.52 21.83
N LYS A 367 -4.00 13.62 21.73
CA LYS A 367 -4.88 12.49 21.49
C LYS A 367 -5.10 12.33 20.00
N LEU A 368 -5.07 11.07 19.56
CA LEU A 368 -5.45 10.67 18.21
C LEU A 368 -6.84 10.02 18.28
N ARG A 369 -7.79 10.56 17.52
CA ARG A 369 -9.07 9.88 17.26
C ARG A 369 -8.98 9.22 15.89
N GLU A 370 -9.10 7.90 15.88
CA GLU A 370 -9.09 7.03 14.70
C GLU A 370 -10.51 6.58 14.39
N THR A 371 -10.89 6.58 13.12
CA THR A 371 -12.15 6.03 12.66
C THR A 371 -11.94 5.33 11.33
N PHE A 372 -12.29 4.04 11.26
CA PHE A 372 -12.42 3.33 10.00
C PHE A 372 -13.80 3.66 9.39
N VAL A 373 -13.81 3.96 8.10
CA VAL A 373 -15.01 4.34 7.36
C VAL A 373 -15.08 3.46 6.12
N ASP A 374 -16.22 2.83 5.89
CA ASP A 374 -16.39 1.93 4.75
C ASP A 374 -16.77 2.65 3.45
N GLU A 375 -16.90 1.89 2.36
CA GLU A 375 -17.27 2.36 1.03
C GLU A 375 -18.67 2.98 0.94
N PHE A 376 -19.52 2.80 1.97
CA PHE A 376 -20.85 3.42 2.08
C PHE A 376 -20.84 4.66 2.99
N GLY A 377 -19.66 5.05 3.50
CA GLY A 377 -19.52 6.16 4.44
C GLY A 377 -19.90 5.83 5.88
N GLU A 378 -20.12 4.55 6.19
CA GLU A 378 -20.44 4.12 7.54
C GLU A 378 -19.17 4.01 8.41
N LYS A 379 -19.29 4.51 9.65
CA LYS A 379 -18.21 4.38 10.64
C LYS A 379 -18.23 2.99 11.26
N LYS A 380 -17.14 2.24 11.13
CA LYS A 380 -17.03 0.85 11.58
C LYS A 380 -16.31 0.74 12.92
N ALA A 381 -15.04 0.94 12.96
CA ALA A 381 -14.27 0.90 14.19
C ALA A 381 -13.73 2.30 14.52
N GLY A 382 -13.77 2.66 15.79
CA GLY A 382 -13.24 3.93 16.24
C GLY A 382 -12.58 3.79 17.60
N ALA A 383 -11.53 4.60 17.84
CA ALA A 383 -10.87 4.67 19.12
C ALA A 383 -10.22 6.04 19.33
N THR A 384 -9.95 6.35 20.59
CA THR A 384 -9.16 7.54 20.96
C THR A 384 -7.98 7.08 21.84
N PHE A 385 -6.78 7.53 21.46
CA PHE A 385 -5.52 7.12 22.08
C PHE A 385 -4.76 8.28 22.69
#